data_bed75489b14a326b67e7a77f60706106
#
_entry.id   bed75489b14a326b67e7a77f60706106
#
_cell.length_a   1.000
_cell.length_b   1.000
_cell.length_c   1.000
_cell.angle_alpha   90.00
_cell.angle_beta   90.00
_cell.angle_gamma   90.00
#
_symmetry.space_group_name_H-M   'P 1'
#
loop_
_entity.id
_entity.type
_entity.pdbx_description
1 polymer ?
#
loop_
_entity_poly.entity_id
_entity_poly.type
_entity_poly.pdbx_seq_one_letter_code
_entity_poly.pdbx_strand_id
1 'polypeptide(L)'
;YLVDNNFYFDVFEKYTEAELEEVTDYAKNIDFQFASYMSASKFYKDYALKTNDKSQFLEDYNQHVTIVALYLANGNVDTAKTFISAMIEQRYQPATPTFLNAGRARRGELVSCFLLEADDSLNSINFIDSTAKQLSKIGGGVAINLSKLRARGEVIKGIKGVAKGVLPVAKSLEGGFSYADQLGQRPGAGAVYLNIFHYDVEEFLDTKKVNADEDLRLSTISTGLIVPSKFFELAKNGESFYMFAPHTVYKEYGVTLDDLNLDEYYDDLVANPNIEKKSKDAREMLNLIAQTQLQSGYPYLMFKDNANRVHPNANIGQIKMSNLCTEIFQLQETSVINDYGVEDDIKRDISCNLGSLNIVNVMESGKFRDSVHTGIDALTVVSDEANIQNAPGVKKANNELH
;
A
#
# COMPACT_ATOMS: atom_id res chain seq x y z
N TYR A 1 -22.62 -22.45 16.83
CA TYR A 1 -22.14 -23.22 15.66
C TYR A 1 -20.96 -22.56 14.96
N LEU A 2 -21.03 -21.26 14.59
CA LEU A 2 -19.96 -20.58 13.83
C LEU A 2 -18.68 -20.38 14.67
N VAL A 3 -18.81 -20.12 15.98
CA VAL A 3 -17.70 -20.09 16.95
C VAL A 3 -17.13 -21.48 17.16
N ASP A 4 -17.99 -22.48 17.47
CA ASP A 4 -17.57 -23.86 17.75
C ASP A 4 -16.85 -24.53 16.58
N ASN A 5 -17.19 -24.14 15.35
CA ASN A 5 -16.54 -24.63 14.13
C ASN A 5 -15.40 -23.73 13.63
N ASN A 6 -14.98 -22.78 14.45
CA ASN A 6 -13.85 -21.88 14.15
C ASN A 6 -14.03 -21.06 12.85
N PHE A 7 -15.24 -20.57 12.63
CA PHE A 7 -15.52 -19.58 11.57
C PHE A 7 -15.46 -18.16 12.10
N TYR A 8 -16.05 -17.90 13.27
CA TYR A 8 -16.03 -16.61 13.95
C TYR A 8 -15.11 -16.66 15.16
N PHE A 9 -14.58 -15.47 15.58
CA PHE A 9 -13.91 -15.35 16.87
C PHE A 9 -14.89 -15.67 18.00
N ASP A 10 -14.34 -15.99 19.19
CA ASP A 10 -15.19 -16.26 20.34
C ASP A 10 -15.78 -14.95 20.89
N VAL A 11 -17.01 -14.65 20.46
CA VAL A 11 -17.74 -13.45 20.89
C VAL A 11 -18.05 -13.45 22.37
N PHE A 12 -18.13 -14.64 22.99
CA PHE A 12 -18.44 -14.78 24.42
C PHE A 12 -17.28 -14.38 25.35
N GLU A 13 -16.07 -14.24 24.81
CA GLU A 13 -14.95 -13.64 25.57
C GLU A 13 -15.19 -12.16 25.89
N LYS A 14 -15.98 -11.44 25.10
CA LYS A 14 -16.17 -9.98 25.18
C LYS A 14 -17.62 -9.55 25.42
N TYR A 15 -18.59 -10.43 25.19
CA TYR A 15 -20.03 -10.14 25.30
C TYR A 15 -20.77 -11.25 26.00
N THR A 16 -21.73 -10.88 26.82
CA THR A 16 -22.70 -11.83 27.38
C THR A 16 -23.74 -12.27 26.35
N GLU A 17 -24.41 -13.38 26.59
CA GLU A 17 -25.46 -13.85 25.69
C GLU A 17 -26.58 -12.81 25.50
N ALA A 18 -26.98 -12.13 26.57
CA ALA A 18 -28.00 -11.07 26.52
C ALA A 18 -27.57 -9.86 25.65
N GLU A 19 -26.31 -9.45 25.75
CA GLU A 19 -25.74 -8.39 24.92
C GLU A 19 -25.67 -8.79 23.44
N LEU A 20 -25.31 -10.05 23.15
CA LEU A 20 -25.33 -10.57 21.78
C LEU A 20 -26.73 -10.62 21.19
N GLU A 21 -27.72 -11.04 21.98
CA GLU A 21 -29.14 -11.04 21.58
C GLU A 21 -29.60 -9.60 21.29
N GLU A 22 -29.30 -8.65 22.18
CA GLU A 22 -29.64 -7.23 22.03
C GLU A 22 -29.05 -6.63 20.74
N VAL A 23 -27.76 -6.87 20.47
CA VAL A 23 -27.08 -6.33 19.28
C VAL A 23 -27.60 -7.01 18.00
N THR A 24 -27.85 -8.33 18.04
CA THR A 24 -28.35 -9.09 16.91
C THR A 24 -29.78 -8.67 16.55
N ASP A 25 -30.65 -8.49 17.53
CA ASP A 25 -32.01 -8.03 17.32
C ASP A 25 -32.05 -6.58 16.84
N TYR A 26 -31.16 -5.74 17.32
CA TYR A 26 -30.99 -4.38 16.79
C TYR A 26 -30.68 -4.43 15.28
N ALA A 27 -29.70 -5.24 14.86
CA ALA A 27 -29.32 -5.37 13.45
C ALA A 27 -30.45 -5.91 12.56
N LYS A 28 -31.23 -6.90 13.06
CA LYS A 28 -32.37 -7.50 12.34
C LYS A 28 -33.52 -6.52 12.11
N ASN A 29 -33.70 -5.54 13.02
CA ASN A 29 -34.77 -4.55 12.93
C ASN A 29 -34.44 -3.39 11.98
N ILE A 30 -33.23 -3.33 11.44
CA ILE A 30 -32.86 -2.37 10.40
C ILE A 30 -33.11 -3.02 9.04
N ASP A 31 -34.07 -2.46 8.28
CA ASP A 31 -34.34 -2.93 6.94
C ASP A 31 -33.17 -2.60 6.00
N PHE A 32 -32.67 -3.63 5.31
CA PHE A 32 -31.58 -3.50 4.34
C PHE A 32 -31.95 -4.16 3.03
N GLN A 33 -31.77 -3.45 1.95
CA GLN A 33 -31.88 -3.94 0.59
C GLN A 33 -30.68 -3.52 -0.24
N PHE A 34 -30.12 -4.48 -0.99
CA PHE A 34 -29.09 -4.15 -1.95
C PHE A 34 -29.63 -3.23 -3.05
N ALA A 35 -28.91 -2.14 -3.34
CA ALA A 35 -29.31 -1.19 -4.38
C ALA A 35 -29.37 -1.81 -5.80
N SER A 36 -28.69 -2.94 -6.03
CA SER A 36 -28.66 -3.63 -7.32
C SER A 36 -28.32 -5.10 -7.17
N TYR A 37 -28.67 -5.89 -8.19
CA TYR A 37 -28.23 -7.29 -8.30
C TYR A 37 -26.69 -7.40 -8.25
N MET A 38 -25.99 -6.47 -8.88
CA MET A 38 -24.51 -6.45 -8.86
C MET A 38 -23.96 -6.31 -7.45
N SER A 39 -24.52 -5.44 -6.62
CA SER A 39 -24.12 -5.25 -5.23
C SER A 39 -24.34 -6.52 -4.41
N ALA A 40 -25.51 -7.16 -4.56
CA ALA A 40 -25.81 -8.42 -3.90
C ALA A 40 -24.85 -9.54 -4.36
N SER A 41 -24.67 -9.69 -5.67
CA SER A 41 -23.77 -10.68 -6.24
C SER A 41 -22.33 -10.49 -5.75
N LYS A 42 -21.85 -9.25 -5.69
CA LYS A 42 -20.52 -8.92 -5.18
C LYS A 42 -20.36 -9.30 -3.71
N PHE A 43 -21.34 -8.98 -2.87
CA PHE A 43 -21.32 -9.36 -1.45
C PHE A 43 -21.24 -10.87 -1.29
N TYR A 44 -22.18 -11.61 -1.87
CA TYR A 44 -22.23 -13.07 -1.72
C TYR A 44 -21.05 -13.78 -2.36
N LYS A 45 -20.53 -13.28 -3.48
CA LYS A 45 -19.35 -13.87 -4.12
C LYS A 45 -18.08 -13.68 -3.32
N ASP A 46 -17.80 -12.46 -2.83
CA ASP A 46 -16.47 -12.07 -2.38
C ASP A 46 -16.39 -11.90 -0.84
N TYR A 47 -17.48 -11.57 -0.16
CA TYR A 47 -17.47 -11.25 1.27
C TYR A 47 -18.17 -12.27 2.16
N ALA A 48 -19.36 -12.74 1.77
CA ALA A 48 -20.14 -13.62 2.62
C ALA A 48 -19.39 -14.89 3.01
N LEU A 49 -19.47 -15.24 4.30
CA LEU A 49 -18.91 -16.48 4.81
C LEU A 49 -19.54 -17.70 4.15
N LYS A 50 -18.73 -18.66 3.80
CA LYS A 50 -19.14 -19.90 3.14
C LYS A 50 -18.59 -21.12 3.88
N THR A 51 -19.21 -22.25 3.65
CA THR A 51 -18.64 -23.56 4.02
C THR A 51 -17.29 -23.77 3.36
N ASN A 52 -16.45 -24.65 3.91
CA ASN A 52 -15.11 -24.92 3.39
C ASN A 52 -15.11 -25.42 1.91
N ASP A 53 -16.16 -26.12 1.50
CA ASP A 53 -16.40 -26.56 0.11
C ASP A 53 -17.07 -25.49 -0.76
N LYS A 54 -17.35 -24.31 -0.19
CA LYS A 54 -18.00 -23.16 -0.84
C LYS A 54 -19.42 -23.44 -1.36
N SER A 55 -20.06 -24.52 -0.91
CA SER A 55 -21.39 -24.93 -1.40
C SER A 55 -22.54 -24.15 -0.78
N GLN A 56 -22.36 -23.58 0.43
CA GLN A 56 -23.41 -22.87 1.16
C GLN A 56 -22.89 -21.56 1.74
N PHE A 57 -23.77 -20.54 1.76
CA PHE A 57 -23.55 -19.32 2.52
C PHE A 57 -23.96 -19.53 3.97
N LEU A 58 -23.15 -19.04 4.89
CA LEU A 58 -23.34 -19.19 6.34
C LEU A 58 -23.81 -17.89 7.00
N GLU A 59 -23.87 -16.80 6.25
CA GLU A 59 -24.32 -15.49 6.75
C GLU A 59 -25.01 -14.69 5.62
N ASP A 60 -25.93 -13.82 6.01
CA ASP A 60 -26.45 -12.73 5.20
C ASP A 60 -25.69 -11.41 5.47
N TYR A 61 -26.12 -10.32 4.82
CA TYR A 61 -25.46 -9.02 4.96
C TYR A 61 -25.55 -8.46 6.38
N ASN A 62 -26.73 -8.52 7.02
CA ASN A 62 -26.91 -8.00 8.38
C ASN A 62 -26.10 -8.80 9.39
N GLN A 63 -26.03 -10.11 9.25
CA GLN A 63 -25.20 -10.98 10.09
C GLN A 63 -23.71 -10.69 9.92
N HIS A 64 -23.28 -10.49 8.67
CA HIS A 64 -21.89 -10.11 8.38
C HIS A 64 -21.54 -8.75 9.01
N VAL A 65 -22.37 -7.73 8.82
CA VAL A 65 -22.18 -6.41 9.45
C VAL A 65 -22.14 -6.52 10.97
N THR A 66 -23.01 -7.35 11.55
CA THR A 66 -23.08 -7.56 13.01
C THR A 66 -21.77 -8.11 13.56
N ILE A 67 -21.21 -9.16 12.95
CA ILE A 67 -19.94 -9.75 13.46
C ILE A 67 -18.75 -8.79 13.29
N VAL A 68 -18.72 -8.03 12.17
CA VAL A 68 -17.70 -6.99 11.97
C VAL A 68 -17.81 -5.89 13.02
N ALA A 69 -19.04 -5.44 13.32
CA ALA A 69 -19.28 -4.41 14.33
C ALA A 69 -18.94 -4.87 15.75
N LEU A 70 -19.34 -6.09 16.13
CA LEU A 70 -19.00 -6.69 17.43
C LEU A 70 -17.48 -6.79 17.60
N TYR A 71 -16.77 -7.21 16.57
CA TYR A 71 -15.31 -7.30 16.63
C TYR A 71 -14.67 -5.91 16.81
N LEU A 72 -15.06 -4.92 16.01
CA LEU A 72 -14.52 -3.55 16.08
C LEU A 72 -14.93 -2.82 17.36
N ALA A 73 -16.10 -3.10 17.91
CA ALA A 73 -16.57 -2.47 19.14
C ALA A 73 -15.94 -3.04 20.43
N ASN A 74 -15.24 -4.16 20.33
CA ASN A 74 -14.40 -4.73 21.39
C ASN A 74 -15.09 -4.82 22.77
N GLY A 75 -16.33 -5.32 22.83
CA GLY A 75 -17.11 -5.48 24.07
C GLY A 75 -18.07 -4.32 24.39
N ASN A 76 -18.11 -3.26 23.58
CA ASN A 76 -19.03 -2.13 23.81
C ASN A 76 -20.28 -2.25 22.94
N VAL A 77 -21.43 -2.50 23.57
CA VAL A 77 -22.74 -2.70 22.90
C VAL A 77 -23.19 -1.45 22.12
N ASP A 78 -23.07 -0.27 22.72
CA ASP A 78 -23.51 0.98 22.09
C ASP A 78 -22.65 1.33 20.87
N THR A 79 -21.34 1.10 20.95
CA THR A 79 -20.41 1.23 19.84
C THR A 79 -20.73 0.24 18.71
N ALA A 80 -21.04 -1.03 19.08
CA ALA A 80 -21.44 -2.03 18.09
C ALA A 80 -22.71 -1.60 17.31
N LYS A 81 -23.73 -1.12 18.01
CA LYS A 81 -24.95 -0.60 17.37
C LYS A 81 -24.66 0.62 16.48
N THR A 82 -23.77 1.50 16.91
CA THR A 82 -23.35 2.67 16.11
C THR A 82 -22.70 2.22 14.81
N PHE A 83 -21.77 1.25 14.87
CA PHE A 83 -21.13 0.67 13.67
C PHE A 83 -22.13 -0.03 12.76
N ILE A 84 -23.05 -0.83 13.33
CA ILE A 84 -24.13 -1.50 12.57
C ILE A 84 -24.98 -0.48 11.81
N SER A 85 -25.48 0.54 12.49
CA SER A 85 -26.27 1.60 11.85
C SER A 85 -25.52 2.26 10.69
N ALA A 86 -24.27 2.65 10.94
CA ALA A 86 -23.47 3.36 9.94
C ALA A 86 -23.19 2.49 8.70
N MET A 87 -22.96 1.19 8.87
CA MET A 87 -22.71 0.24 7.77
C MET A 87 -23.99 -0.16 7.03
N ILE A 88 -25.09 -0.46 7.74
CA ILE A 88 -26.36 -0.84 7.11
C ILE A 88 -27.00 0.36 6.39
N GLU A 89 -26.95 1.54 6.97
CA GLU A 89 -27.38 2.79 6.32
C GLU A 89 -26.42 3.24 5.20
N GLN A 90 -25.34 2.49 4.99
CA GLN A 90 -24.30 2.76 3.98
C GLN A 90 -23.70 4.16 4.08
N ARG A 91 -23.57 4.69 5.29
CA ARG A 91 -22.86 5.95 5.58
C ARG A 91 -21.35 5.73 5.70
N TYR A 92 -20.97 4.58 6.26
CA TYR A 92 -19.58 4.16 6.43
C TYR A 92 -19.40 2.75 5.87
N GLN A 93 -18.30 2.55 5.14
CA GLN A 93 -17.87 1.25 4.65
C GLN A 93 -16.42 1.00 5.07
N PRO A 94 -16.14 -0.01 5.88
CA PRO A 94 -14.77 -0.45 6.13
C PRO A 94 -14.07 -0.85 4.82
N ALA A 95 -12.74 -0.71 4.78
CA ALA A 95 -11.96 -1.23 3.66
C ALA A 95 -12.15 -2.75 3.50
N THR A 96 -11.92 -3.25 2.28
CA THR A 96 -12.11 -4.68 1.97
C THR A 96 -11.46 -5.61 2.98
N PRO A 97 -10.19 -5.46 3.41
CA PRO A 97 -9.59 -6.36 4.40
C PRO A 97 -10.32 -6.31 5.75
N THR A 98 -10.65 -5.13 6.24
CA THR A 98 -11.39 -4.98 7.50
C THR A 98 -12.77 -5.61 7.40
N PHE A 99 -13.54 -5.30 6.36
CA PHE A 99 -14.88 -5.83 6.16
C PHE A 99 -14.88 -7.35 5.94
N LEU A 100 -13.86 -7.89 5.26
CA LEU A 100 -13.74 -9.33 5.01
C LEU A 100 -13.26 -10.11 6.24
N ASN A 101 -12.36 -9.54 7.05
CA ASN A 101 -11.60 -10.30 8.05
C ASN A 101 -12.00 -10.01 9.50
N ALA A 102 -12.59 -8.85 9.81
CA ALA A 102 -13.00 -8.54 11.18
C ALA A 102 -14.04 -9.55 11.67
N GLY A 103 -13.82 -10.09 12.86
CA GLY A 103 -14.68 -11.10 13.46
C GLY A 103 -14.50 -12.52 12.95
N ARG A 104 -13.64 -12.77 11.97
CA ARG A 104 -13.38 -14.13 11.47
C ARG A 104 -12.19 -14.78 12.16
N ALA A 105 -12.35 -16.03 12.59
CA ALA A 105 -11.28 -16.80 13.23
C ALA A 105 -10.17 -17.17 12.25
N ARG A 106 -10.53 -17.53 11.02
CA ARG A 106 -9.59 -17.81 9.92
C ARG A 106 -9.54 -16.61 9.00
N ARG A 107 -8.72 -15.63 9.35
CA ARG A 107 -8.68 -14.35 8.64
C ARG A 107 -7.30 -14.01 8.09
N GLY A 108 -7.29 -13.11 7.12
CA GLY A 108 -6.13 -12.30 6.79
C GLY A 108 -5.98 -11.14 7.79
N GLU A 109 -5.24 -10.09 7.43
CA GLU A 109 -5.09 -8.92 8.28
C GLU A 109 -6.23 -7.91 8.03
N LEU A 110 -6.40 -6.96 8.94
CA LEU A 110 -7.42 -5.90 8.83
C LEU A 110 -6.98 -4.73 7.96
N VAL A 111 -5.68 -4.60 7.74
CA VAL A 111 -5.02 -3.48 7.06
C VAL A 111 -4.99 -3.67 5.55
N SER A 112 -5.17 -2.59 4.80
CA SER A 112 -5.35 -2.63 3.36
C SER A 112 -4.07 -2.59 2.55
N CYS A 113 -3.12 -1.74 2.93
CA CYS A 113 -1.93 -1.45 2.14
C CYS A 113 -0.68 -1.33 3.00
N PHE A 114 0.47 -1.60 2.38
CA PHE A 114 1.79 -1.50 3.00
C PHE A 114 2.76 -0.80 2.06
N LEU A 115 3.68 -0.03 2.65
CA LEU A 115 4.75 0.67 1.94
C LEU A 115 6.09 0.17 2.47
N LEU A 116 6.94 -0.29 1.56
CA LEU A 116 8.28 -0.80 1.83
C LEU A 116 9.31 -0.05 0.98
N GLU A 117 10.55 -0.01 1.42
CA GLU A 117 11.66 0.54 0.65
C GLU A 117 12.85 -0.42 0.63
N ALA A 118 13.35 -0.73 -0.55
CA ALA A 118 14.53 -1.56 -0.72
C ALA A 118 15.81 -0.71 -0.65
N ASP A 119 16.79 -1.15 0.16
CA ASP A 119 18.15 -0.62 0.11
C ASP A 119 19.01 -1.35 -0.92
N ASP A 120 20.12 -0.74 -1.33
CA ASP A 120 21.01 -1.25 -2.38
C ASP A 120 21.94 -2.38 -1.89
N SER A 121 21.35 -3.40 -1.30
CA SER A 121 22.01 -4.63 -0.89
C SER A 121 21.17 -5.87 -1.21
N LEU A 122 21.81 -7.01 -1.49
CA LEU A 122 21.10 -8.25 -1.73
C LEU A 122 20.29 -8.70 -0.51
N ASN A 123 20.82 -8.45 0.69
CA ASN A 123 20.11 -8.75 1.94
C ASN A 123 18.80 -7.97 2.05
N SER A 124 18.84 -6.66 1.79
CA SER A 124 17.63 -5.81 1.78
C SER A 124 16.65 -6.25 0.68
N ILE A 125 17.11 -6.49 -0.53
CA ILE A 125 16.26 -6.95 -1.65
C ILE A 125 15.54 -8.26 -1.27
N ASN A 126 16.25 -9.25 -0.72
CA ASN A 126 15.66 -10.51 -0.29
C ASN A 126 14.69 -10.34 0.88
N PHE A 127 15.03 -9.49 1.86
CA PHE A 127 14.17 -9.19 2.99
C PHE A 127 12.84 -8.57 2.51
N ILE A 128 12.91 -7.57 1.62
CA ILE A 128 11.73 -6.89 1.06
C ILE A 128 10.90 -7.85 0.20
N ASP A 129 11.52 -8.68 -0.63
CA ASP A 129 10.81 -9.69 -1.44
C ASP A 129 10.06 -10.69 -0.56
N SER A 130 10.70 -11.18 0.51
CA SER A 130 10.05 -12.07 1.49
C SER A 130 8.93 -11.37 2.24
N THR A 131 9.17 -10.16 2.75
CA THR A 131 8.18 -9.36 3.48
C THR A 131 6.97 -9.06 2.60
N ALA A 132 7.18 -8.65 1.35
CA ALA A 132 6.11 -8.37 0.39
C ALA A 132 5.19 -9.59 0.16
N LYS A 133 5.77 -10.79 0.01
CA LYS A 133 4.99 -12.04 -0.12
C LYS A 133 4.18 -12.36 1.14
N GLN A 134 4.76 -12.16 2.32
CA GLN A 134 4.05 -12.38 3.59
C GLN A 134 2.89 -11.41 3.77
N LEU A 135 3.07 -10.15 3.39
CA LEU A 135 2.02 -9.12 3.44
C LEU A 135 0.91 -9.39 2.40
N SER A 136 1.28 -9.82 1.20
CA SER A 136 0.33 -10.23 0.16
C SER A 136 -0.52 -11.42 0.60
N LYS A 137 0.09 -12.43 1.23
CA LYS A 137 -0.59 -13.62 1.78
C LYS A 137 -1.71 -13.26 2.77
N ILE A 138 -1.55 -12.20 3.54
CA ILE A 138 -2.56 -11.76 4.53
C ILE A 138 -3.57 -10.76 3.94
N GLY A 139 -3.53 -10.50 2.63
CA GLY A 139 -4.50 -9.69 1.90
C GLY A 139 -4.13 -8.23 1.72
N GLY A 140 -2.91 -7.82 2.08
CA GLY A 140 -2.41 -6.46 1.88
C GLY A 140 -1.96 -6.19 0.45
N GLY A 141 -2.27 -5.01 -0.09
CA GLY A 141 -1.59 -4.47 -1.26
C GLY A 141 -0.24 -3.87 -0.86
N VAL A 142 0.83 -4.14 -1.59
CA VAL A 142 2.19 -3.73 -1.19
C VAL A 142 2.82 -2.83 -2.24
N ALA A 143 3.26 -1.65 -1.83
CA ALA A 143 4.07 -0.76 -2.66
C ALA A 143 5.53 -0.78 -2.21
N ILE A 144 6.46 -0.82 -3.17
CA ILE A 144 7.89 -0.91 -2.89
C ILE A 144 8.63 0.19 -3.65
N ASN A 145 9.40 1.02 -2.94
CA ASN A 145 10.31 1.99 -3.56
C ASN A 145 11.64 1.30 -3.91
N LEU A 146 12.02 1.38 -5.19
CA LEU A 146 13.25 0.81 -5.74
C LEU A 146 14.32 1.87 -6.05
N SER A 147 14.08 3.14 -5.74
CA SER A 147 14.93 4.26 -6.19
C SER A 147 16.36 4.24 -5.63
N LYS A 148 16.61 3.51 -4.53
CA LYS A 148 17.95 3.36 -3.96
C LYS A 148 18.79 2.32 -4.67
N LEU A 149 18.17 1.39 -5.39
CA LEU A 149 18.88 0.34 -6.10
C LEU A 149 19.77 0.94 -7.18
N ARG A 150 21.00 0.45 -7.29
CA ARG A 150 21.90 0.89 -8.35
C ARG A 150 21.36 0.56 -9.73
N ALA A 151 21.67 1.45 -10.67
CA ALA A 151 21.24 1.33 -12.05
C ALA A 151 21.94 0.18 -12.78
N ARG A 152 21.36 -0.23 -13.89
CA ARG A 152 21.97 -1.19 -14.81
C ARG A 152 23.34 -0.71 -15.26
N GLY A 153 24.34 -1.57 -15.15
CA GLY A 153 25.71 -1.30 -15.56
C GLY A 153 26.60 -0.64 -14.50
N GLU A 154 26.05 -0.21 -13.37
CA GLU A 154 26.87 0.34 -12.28
C GLU A 154 27.83 -0.70 -11.69
N VAL A 155 28.78 -0.21 -10.94
CA VAL A 155 29.88 -0.99 -10.35
C VAL A 155 29.39 -1.82 -9.17
N ILE A 156 29.78 -3.11 -9.10
CA ILE A 156 29.68 -3.95 -7.89
C ILE A 156 31.07 -4.46 -7.53
N LYS A 157 31.52 -4.21 -6.30
CA LYS A 157 32.87 -4.63 -5.81
C LYS A 157 34.02 -4.25 -6.76
N GLY A 158 33.94 -3.06 -7.35
CA GLY A 158 34.96 -2.54 -8.29
C GLY A 158 34.83 -3.02 -9.74
N ILE A 159 33.91 -3.93 -10.05
CA ILE A 159 33.69 -4.44 -11.40
C ILE A 159 32.59 -3.65 -12.09
N LYS A 160 32.90 -3.00 -13.20
CA LYS A 160 31.95 -2.21 -14.01
C LYS A 160 31.04 -3.11 -14.84
N GLY A 161 29.82 -2.63 -15.13
CA GLY A 161 28.89 -3.28 -16.05
C GLY A 161 28.13 -4.48 -15.48
N VAL A 162 28.25 -4.78 -14.19
CA VAL A 162 27.71 -6.02 -13.60
C VAL A 162 26.35 -5.84 -12.89
N ALA A 163 26.02 -4.63 -12.46
CA ALA A 163 24.70 -4.36 -11.87
C ALA A 163 23.58 -4.60 -12.89
N LYS A 164 22.48 -5.20 -12.43
CA LYS A 164 21.36 -5.57 -13.31
C LYS A 164 20.23 -4.53 -13.34
N GLY A 165 20.32 -3.50 -12.46
CA GLY A 165 19.31 -2.47 -12.35
C GLY A 165 18.04 -2.90 -11.64
N VAL A 166 16.99 -2.07 -11.73
CA VAL A 166 15.74 -2.23 -10.97
C VAL A 166 14.80 -3.28 -11.55
N LEU A 167 14.84 -3.56 -12.86
CA LEU A 167 13.83 -4.39 -13.54
C LEU A 167 13.79 -5.84 -13.07
N PRO A 168 14.93 -6.54 -12.89
CA PRO A 168 14.90 -7.90 -12.38
C PRO A 168 14.29 -8.01 -10.98
N VAL A 169 14.50 -7.01 -10.13
CA VAL A 169 13.88 -6.95 -8.79
C VAL A 169 12.36 -6.75 -8.92
N ALA A 170 11.91 -5.81 -9.75
CA ALA A 170 10.50 -5.60 -10.03
C ALA A 170 9.82 -6.88 -10.57
N LYS A 171 10.51 -7.64 -11.43
CA LYS A 171 10.02 -8.90 -12.00
C LYS A 171 9.90 -10.01 -10.95
N SER A 172 10.86 -10.11 -10.03
CA SER A 172 10.79 -11.04 -8.89
C SER A 172 9.58 -10.74 -8.01
N LEU A 173 9.36 -9.46 -7.68
CA LEU A 173 8.22 -9.01 -6.90
C LEU A 173 6.89 -9.32 -7.61
N GLU A 174 6.79 -9.09 -8.91
CA GLU A 174 5.61 -9.43 -9.71
C GLU A 174 5.28 -10.93 -9.61
N GLY A 175 6.28 -11.80 -9.76
CA GLY A 175 6.14 -13.24 -9.58
C GLY A 175 5.69 -13.60 -8.16
N GLY A 176 6.21 -12.91 -7.15
CA GLY A 176 5.82 -13.07 -5.75
C GLY A 176 4.35 -12.76 -5.49
N PHE A 177 3.84 -11.66 -6.03
CA PHE A 177 2.43 -11.26 -5.88
C PHE A 177 1.46 -12.17 -6.65
N SER A 178 1.88 -12.74 -7.77
CA SER A 178 1.06 -13.72 -8.49
C SER A 178 0.95 -15.05 -7.75
N TYR A 179 1.93 -15.39 -6.91
CA TYR A 179 1.96 -16.62 -6.13
C TYR A 179 1.26 -16.51 -4.77
N ALA A 180 1.45 -15.38 -4.04
CA ALA A 180 0.97 -15.21 -2.68
C ALA A 180 -0.31 -14.35 -2.66
N ASP A 181 -1.45 -15.00 -2.44
CA ASP A 181 -2.75 -14.36 -2.27
C ASP A 181 -3.43 -14.77 -0.94
N GLN A 182 -4.51 -14.11 -0.59
CA GLN A 182 -5.31 -14.45 0.59
C GLN A 182 -6.28 -15.59 0.25
N LEU A 183 -5.79 -16.83 0.19
CA LEU A 183 -6.61 -18.04 0.03
C LEU A 183 -7.62 -17.99 -1.14
N GLY A 184 -7.27 -17.30 -2.22
CA GLY A 184 -8.14 -17.07 -3.36
C GLY A 184 -9.32 -16.13 -3.12
N GLN A 185 -9.39 -15.45 -1.98
CA GLN A 185 -10.42 -14.44 -1.67
C GLN A 185 -10.02 -13.05 -2.17
N ARG A 186 -8.74 -12.70 -2.04
CA ARG A 186 -8.17 -11.46 -2.54
C ARG A 186 -6.87 -11.75 -3.27
N PRO A 187 -6.77 -11.43 -4.57
CA PRO A 187 -5.54 -11.64 -5.34
C PRO A 187 -4.40 -10.77 -4.79
N GLY A 188 -3.18 -11.26 -4.89
CA GLY A 188 -2.00 -10.49 -4.57
C GLY A 188 -1.89 -9.26 -5.48
N ALA A 189 -1.55 -8.11 -4.90
CA ALA A 189 -1.42 -6.86 -5.61
C ALA A 189 -0.19 -6.07 -5.13
N GLY A 190 0.62 -5.62 -6.08
CA GLY A 190 1.83 -4.86 -5.80
C GLY A 190 1.99 -3.64 -6.70
N ALA A 191 2.78 -2.68 -6.21
CA ALA A 191 3.28 -1.56 -7.00
C ALA A 191 4.77 -1.38 -6.76
N VAL A 192 5.50 -0.95 -7.77
CA VAL A 192 6.89 -0.53 -7.64
C VAL A 192 7.01 0.94 -8.02
N TYR A 193 7.72 1.70 -7.19
CA TYR A 193 7.99 3.12 -7.39
C TYR A 193 9.45 3.35 -7.77
N LEU A 194 9.67 4.32 -8.66
CA LEU A 194 11.00 4.75 -9.06
C LEU A 194 11.05 6.28 -9.15
N ASN A 195 12.12 6.88 -8.63
CA ASN A 195 12.38 8.31 -8.81
C ASN A 195 12.60 8.60 -10.30
N ILE A 196 11.95 9.65 -10.81
CA ILE A 196 12.06 10.03 -12.24
C ILE A 196 13.51 10.37 -12.65
N PHE A 197 14.33 10.82 -11.70
CA PHE A 197 15.75 11.12 -11.94
C PHE A 197 16.67 9.88 -11.88
N HIS A 198 16.10 8.69 -11.65
CA HIS A 198 16.87 7.45 -11.67
C HIS A 198 17.32 7.07 -13.09
N TYR A 199 18.53 6.60 -13.25
CA TYR A 199 19.14 6.26 -14.55
C TYR A 199 18.31 5.24 -15.36
N ASP A 200 17.65 4.28 -14.70
CA ASP A 200 16.86 3.22 -15.34
C ASP A 200 15.41 3.64 -15.67
N VAL A 201 15.01 4.91 -15.46
CA VAL A 201 13.59 5.31 -15.55
C VAL A 201 12.99 5.09 -16.95
N GLU A 202 13.75 5.24 -18.03
CA GLU A 202 13.24 4.99 -19.38
C GLU A 202 12.92 3.51 -19.59
N GLU A 203 13.82 2.60 -19.18
CA GLU A 203 13.57 1.16 -19.24
C GLU A 203 12.39 0.76 -18.36
N PHE A 204 12.25 1.40 -17.20
CA PHE A 204 11.13 1.19 -16.28
C PHE A 204 9.79 1.60 -16.92
N LEU A 205 9.72 2.74 -17.62
CA LEU A 205 8.54 3.16 -18.37
C LEU A 205 8.23 2.20 -19.53
N ASP A 206 9.25 1.71 -20.21
CA ASP A 206 9.09 0.79 -21.34
C ASP A 206 8.40 -0.52 -20.94
N THR A 207 8.49 -0.94 -19.69
CA THR A 207 7.82 -2.17 -19.18
C THR A 207 6.30 -2.13 -19.32
N LYS A 208 5.69 -0.95 -19.43
CA LYS A 208 4.23 -0.73 -19.53
C LYS A 208 3.74 -0.40 -20.92
N LYS A 209 4.61 -0.29 -21.90
CA LYS A 209 4.20 -0.07 -23.28
C LYS A 209 3.47 -1.29 -23.86
N VAL A 210 2.55 -1.03 -24.78
CA VAL A 210 1.77 -2.10 -25.45
C VAL A 210 2.68 -3.09 -26.20
N ASN A 211 3.78 -2.60 -26.77
CA ASN A 211 4.77 -3.38 -27.51
C ASN A 211 6.05 -3.66 -26.69
N ALA A 212 5.96 -3.64 -25.37
CA ALA A 212 7.09 -4.01 -24.51
C ALA A 212 7.56 -5.44 -24.79
N ASP A 213 8.87 -5.65 -24.69
CA ASP A 213 9.46 -6.98 -24.72
C ASP A 213 8.83 -7.86 -23.60
N GLU A 214 8.41 -9.06 -23.95
CA GLU A 214 7.75 -9.99 -23.02
C GLU A 214 8.60 -10.28 -21.77
N ASP A 215 9.92 -10.40 -21.96
CA ASP A 215 10.84 -10.66 -20.85
C ASP A 215 10.98 -9.48 -19.88
N LEU A 216 10.74 -8.26 -20.37
CA LEU A 216 10.84 -7.03 -19.59
C LEU A 216 9.47 -6.51 -19.11
N ARG A 217 8.38 -6.98 -19.72
CA ARG A 217 7.02 -6.52 -19.42
C ARG A 217 6.64 -6.79 -17.97
N LEU A 218 6.14 -5.78 -17.29
CA LEU A 218 5.47 -5.87 -15.99
C LEU A 218 3.95 -5.86 -16.22
N SER A 219 3.36 -7.05 -16.25
CA SER A 219 1.96 -7.26 -16.66
C SER A 219 0.97 -6.97 -15.54
N THR A 220 1.26 -7.45 -14.32
CA THR A 220 0.32 -7.46 -13.20
C THR A 220 0.68 -6.50 -12.08
N ILE A 221 1.96 -6.13 -11.93
CA ILE A 221 2.39 -5.17 -10.92
C ILE A 221 2.17 -3.74 -11.42
N SER A 222 1.66 -2.86 -10.58
CA SER A 222 1.52 -1.43 -10.88
C SER A 222 2.88 -0.73 -10.85
N THR A 223 3.02 0.35 -11.63
CA THR A 223 4.23 1.18 -11.61
C THR A 223 3.90 2.61 -11.22
N GLY A 224 4.76 3.25 -10.44
CA GLY A 224 4.64 4.65 -10.04
C GLY A 224 5.96 5.41 -10.21
N LEU A 225 5.88 6.68 -10.47
CA LEU A 225 7.01 7.59 -10.49
C LEU A 225 6.94 8.55 -9.30
N ILE A 226 8.07 8.71 -8.63
CA ILE A 226 8.29 9.75 -7.63
C ILE A 226 8.85 10.96 -8.38
N VAL A 227 8.08 12.06 -8.40
CA VAL A 227 8.39 13.21 -9.25
C VAL A 227 8.64 14.45 -8.39
N PRO A 228 9.92 14.87 -8.22
CA PRO A 228 10.27 16.16 -7.67
C PRO A 228 9.84 17.33 -8.58
N SER A 229 9.61 18.49 -8.00
CA SER A 229 9.16 19.71 -8.70
C SER A 229 10.15 20.17 -9.78
N LYS A 230 11.42 19.94 -9.57
CA LYS A 230 12.50 20.24 -10.52
C LYS A 230 12.25 19.66 -11.92
N PHE A 231 11.67 18.46 -12.03
CA PHE A 231 11.34 17.88 -13.32
C PHE A 231 10.34 18.74 -14.12
N PHE A 232 9.29 19.23 -13.45
CA PHE A 232 8.29 20.07 -14.11
C PHE A 232 8.82 21.45 -14.48
N GLU A 233 9.75 21.99 -13.69
CA GLU A 233 10.47 23.22 -14.01
C GLU A 233 11.25 23.06 -15.31
N LEU A 234 12.07 22.00 -15.41
CA LEU A 234 12.84 21.68 -16.61
C LEU A 234 11.93 21.48 -17.84
N ALA A 235 10.84 20.74 -17.69
CA ALA A 235 9.88 20.51 -18.77
C ALA A 235 9.17 21.80 -19.20
N LYS A 236 8.81 22.67 -18.26
CA LYS A 236 8.21 23.98 -18.54
C LYS A 236 9.16 24.87 -19.33
N ASN A 237 10.43 24.88 -18.97
CA ASN A 237 11.45 25.69 -19.60
C ASN A 237 11.95 25.11 -20.95
N GLY A 238 11.69 23.83 -21.24
CA GLY A 238 12.22 23.12 -22.41
C GLY A 238 13.71 22.83 -22.28
N GLU A 239 14.15 22.47 -21.09
CA GLU A 239 15.53 22.19 -20.76
C GLU A 239 15.85 20.69 -20.83
N SER A 240 17.15 20.37 -20.85
CA SER A 240 17.60 18.99 -20.74
C SER A 240 17.35 18.45 -19.32
N PHE A 241 16.82 17.26 -19.26
CA PHE A 241 16.57 16.50 -18.05
C PHE A 241 17.63 15.40 -17.92
N TYR A 242 18.32 15.35 -16.80
CA TYR A 242 19.36 14.36 -16.52
C TYR A 242 18.87 13.29 -15.56
N MET A 243 19.19 12.05 -15.88
CA MET A 243 18.94 10.86 -15.06
C MET A 243 20.27 10.38 -14.49
N PHE A 244 20.32 10.10 -13.21
CA PHE A 244 21.55 9.84 -12.46
C PHE A 244 21.64 8.39 -11.98
N ALA A 245 22.84 7.82 -12.04
CA ALA A 245 23.15 6.52 -11.47
C ALA A 245 23.25 6.62 -9.94
N PRO A 246 22.33 5.99 -9.16
CA PRO A 246 22.17 6.24 -7.73
C PRO A 246 23.43 5.93 -6.89
N HIS A 247 24.16 4.88 -7.27
CA HIS A 247 25.36 4.50 -6.53
C HIS A 247 26.49 5.54 -6.68
N THR A 248 26.65 6.16 -7.86
CA THR A 248 27.61 7.25 -8.03
C THR A 248 27.21 8.49 -7.23
N VAL A 249 25.91 8.79 -7.14
CA VAL A 249 25.40 9.88 -6.26
C VAL A 249 25.72 9.60 -4.81
N TYR A 250 25.38 8.41 -4.32
CA TYR A 250 25.66 8.02 -2.93
C TYR A 250 27.15 8.08 -2.60
N LYS A 251 28.00 7.62 -3.52
CA LYS A 251 29.46 7.64 -3.33
C LYS A 251 30.02 9.05 -3.20
N GLU A 252 29.50 10.01 -3.95
CA GLU A 252 30.00 11.40 -3.96
C GLU A 252 29.41 12.25 -2.83
N TYR A 253 28.14 12.06 -2.48
CA TYR A 253 27.43 12.91 -1.53
C TYR A 253 27.13 12.25 -0.18
N GLY A 254 27.29 10.93 -0.05
CA GLY A 254 26.99 10.18 1.18
C GLY A 254 25.51 10.03 1.49
N VAL A 255 24.63 10.48 0.58
CA VAL A 255 23.18 10.38 0.68
C VAL A 255 22.59 9.83 -0.62
N THR A 256 21.43 9.19 -0.52
CA THR A 256 20.79 8.60 -1.70
C THR A 256 20.12 9.66 -2.57
N LEU A 257 19.90 9.35 -3.84
CA LEU A 257 19.22 10.26 -4.77
C LEU A 257 17.83 10.70 -4.27
N ASP A 258 17.12 9.82 -3.57
CA ASP A 258 15.81 10.12 -3.00
C ASP A 258 15.87 11.03 -1.76
N ASP A 259 16.99 11.06 -1.06
CA ASP A 259 17.19 11.91 0.13
C ASP A 259 17.69 13.30 -0.22
N LEU A 260 18.21 13.49 -1.44
CA LEU A 260 18.65 14.81 -1.90
C LEU A 260 17.48 15.74 -2.22
N ASN A 261 17.65 17.01 -1.86
CA ASN A 261 16.80 18.10 -2.36
C ASN A 261 17.24 18.46 -3.78
N LEU A 262 16.51 18.02 -4.78
CA LEU A 262 16.88 18.25 -6.18
C LEU A 262 16.68 19.69 -6.64
N ASP A 263 15.91 20.52 -5.93
CA ASP A 263 15.88 21.96 -6.22
C ASP A 263 17.21 22.64 -5.89
N GLU A 264 17.97 22.12 -4.93
CA GLU A 264 19.27 22.66 -4.52
C GLU A 264 20.45 21.98 -5.24
N TYR A 265 20.40 20.65 -5.38
CA TYR A 265 21.54 19.84 -5.80
C TYR A 265 21.56 19.45 -7.28
N TYR A 266 20.48 19.69 -8.04
CA TYR A 266 20.38 19.23 -9.41
C TYR A 266 21.52 19.73 -10.31
N ASP A 267 21.82 21.03 -10.25
CA ASP A 267 22.86 21.64 -11.11
C ASP A 267 24.27 21.12 -10.70
N ASP A 268 24.50 20.88 -9.41
CA ASP A 268 25.74 20.28 -8.91
C ASP A 268 25.90 18.84 -9.41
N LEU A 269 24.84 18.03 -9.36
CA LEU A 269 24.84 16.68 -9.92
C LEU A 269 25.12 16.67 -11.43
N VAL A 270 24.55 17.62 -12.16
CA VAL A 270 24.79 17.78 -13.62
C VAL A 270 26.25 18.17 -13.88
N ALA A 271 26.82 19.08 -13.11
CA ALA A 271 28.17 19.57 -13.27
C ALA A 271 29.25 18.56 -12.79
N ASN A 272 28.92 17.66 -11.85
CA ASN A 272 29.89 16.74 -11.27
C ASN A 272 30.29 15.64 -12.28
N PRO A 273 31.59 15.56 -12.67
CA PRO A 273 32.06 14.57 -13.64
C PRO A 273 32.11 13.14 -13.10
N ASN A 274 32.08 12.96 -11.78
CA ASN A 274 32.10 11.64 -11.13
C ASN A 274 30.71 10.98 -11.08
N ILE A 275 29.66 11.74 -11.37
CA ILE A 275 28.29 11.22 -11.43
C ILE A 275 28.01 10.66 -12.83
N GLU A 276 27.74 9.37 -12.90
CA GLU A 276 27.27 8.74 -14.11
C GLU A 276 25.82 9.17 -14.40
N LYS A 277 25.61 9.71 -15.60
CA LYS A 277 24.32 10.31 -15.98
C LYS A 277 24.06 10.21 -17.46
N LYS A 278 22.80 10.27 -17.85
CA LYS A 278 22.34 10.45 -19.22
C LYS A 278 21.28 11.53 -19.28
N SER A 279 21.07 12.13 -20.43
CA SER A 279 20.10 13.22 -20.60
C SER A 279 19.08 12.93 -21.67
N LYS A 280 17.94 13.60 -21.53
CA LYS A 280 16.86 13.64 -22.50
C LYS A 280 16.19 15.01 -22.43
N ASP A 281 15.49 15.43 -23.47
CA ASP A 281 14.60 16.60 -23.38
C ASP A 281 13.48 16.33 -22.35
N ALA A 282 13.27 17.27 -21.42
CA ALA A 282 12.30 17.08 -20.33
C ALA A 282 10.85 17.04 -20.84
N ARG A 283 10.51 17.74 -21.92
CA ARG A 283 9.18 17.66 -22.55
C ARG A 283 8.98 16.33 -23.28
N GLU A 284 10.04 15.82 -23.93
CA GLU A 284 9.96 14.47 -24.51
C GLU A 284 9.73 13.41 -23.45
N MET A 285 10.37 13.52 -22.27
CA MET A 285 10.12 12.63 -21.12
C MET A 285 8.68 12.77 -20.63
N LEU A 286 8.17 13.98 -20.48
CA LEU A 286 6.77 14.23 -20.06
C LEU A 286 5.78 13.63 -21.07
N ASN A 287 6.05 13.79 -22.38
CA ASN A 287 5.25 13.18 -23.44
C ASN A 287 5.30 11.64 -23.39
N LEU A 288 6.48 11.05 -23.13
CA LEU A 288 6.64 9.62 -22.98
C LEU A 288 5.80 9.08 -21.80
N ILE A 289 5.81 9.76 -20.66
CA ILE A 289 4.97 9.43 -19.50
C ILE A 289 3.49 9.48 -19.88
N ALA A 290 3.04 10.60 -20.48
CA ALA A 290 1.64 10.78 -20.88
C ALA A 290 1.16 9.72 -21.88
N GLN A 291 1.99 9.37 -22.86
CA GLN A 291 1.70 8.31 -23.83
C GLN A 291 1.61 6.93 -23.17
N THR A 292 2.51 6.64 -22.24
CA THR A 292 2.49 5.36 -21.49
C THR A 292 1.24 5.28 -20.63
N GLN A 293 0.85 6.39 -19.98
CA GLN A 293 -0.40 6.46 -19.21
C GLN A 293 -1.64 6.26 -20.09
N LEU A 294 -1.68 6.87 -21.27
CA LEU A 294 -2.80 6.70 -22.21
C LEU A 294 -2.94 5.24 -22.67
N GLN A 295 -1.84 4.53 -22.84
CA GLN A 295 -1.82 3.14 -23.30
C GLN A 295 -2.14 2.12 -22.20
N SER A 296 -1.68 2.35 -20.97
CA SER A 296 -1.67 1.33 -19.90
C SER A 296 -2.35 1.77 -18.60
N GLY A 297 -2.62 3.07 -18.41
CA GLY A 297 -3.03 3.63 -17.11
C GLY A 297 -1.86 3.86 -16.16
N TYR A 298 -0.64 3.53 -16.53
CA TYR A 298 0.59 3.67 -15.74
C TYR A 298 1.63 4.56 -16.43
N PRO A 299 2.60 5.10 -15.68
CA PRO A 299 2.78 5.04 -14.23
C PRO A 299 1.85 5.99 -13.46
N TYR A 300 1.62 5.71 -12.18
CA TYR A 300 1.10 6.71 -11.25
C TYR A 300 2.15 7.81 -11.03
N LEU A 301 1.72 9.03 -10.70
CA LEU A 301 2.64 10.15 -10.41
C LEU A 301 2.46 10.60 -8.96
N MET A 302 3.52 10.47 -8.17
CA MET A 302 3.60 10.99 -6.82
C MET A 302 4.40 12.30 -6.83
N PHE A 303 3.75 13.41 -6.50
CA PHE A 303 4.38 14.74 -6.44
C PHE A 303 5.11 14.91 -5.11
N LYS A 304 6.37 14.52 -5.08
CA LYS A 304 7.19 14.40 -3.87
C LYS A 304 7.22 15.67 -3.04
N ASP A 305 7.53 16.82 -3.66
CA ASP A 305 7.73 18.07 -2.93
C ASP A 305 6.41 18.64 -2.43
N ASN A 306 5.30 18.40 -3.16
CA ASN A 306 3.98 18.77 -2.70
C ASN A 306 3.59 17.99 -1.44
N ALA A 307 3.84 16.69 -1.41
CA ALA A 307 3.61 15.87 -0.22
C ALA A 307 4.45 16.35 0.96
N ASN A 308 5.74 16.60 0.73
CA ASN A 308 6.67 17.02 1.78
C ASN A 308 6.42 18.42 2.33
N ARG A 309 5.75 19.28 1.56
CA ARG A 309 5.40 20.64 2.00
C ARG A 309 4.28 20.68 3.04
N VAL A 310 3.41 19.67 3.06
CA VAL A 310 2.17 19.70 3.85
C VAL A 310 2.05 18.57 4.87
N HIS A 311 2.95 17.60 4.90
CA HIS A 311 2.82 16.51 5.86
C HIS A 311 3.21 16.95 7.29
N PRO A 312 2.53 16.42 8.34
CA PRO A 312 2.68 16.90 9.71
C PRO A 312 4.04 16.59 10.35
N ASN A 313 4.76 15.58 9.84
CA ASN A 313 6.01 15.09 10.41
C ASN A 313 7.26 15.58 9.67
N ALA A 314 7.22 16.74 9.02
CA ALA A 314 8.32 17.31 8.25
C ALA A 314 9.61 17.56 9.06
N ASN A 315 9.46 17.72 10.39
CA ASN A 315 10.58 17.86 11.32
C ASN A 315 11.31 16.55 11.63
N ILE A 316 10.73 15.39 11.27
CA ILE A 316 11.30 14.07 11.54
C ILE A 316 11.98 13.50 10.28
N GLY A 317 11.38 13.73 9.09
CA GLY A 317 11.94 13.20 7.85
C GLY A 317 11.12 13.54 6.61
N GLN A 318 11.43 12.89 5.48
CA GLN A 318 10.80 13.13 4.18
C GLN A 318 9.97 11.93 3.74
N ILE A 319 8.82 12.22 3.12
CA ILE A 319 8.02 11.25 2.38
C ILE A 319 8.72 10.97 1.04
N LYS A 320 8.94 9.70 0.73
CA LYS A 320 9.70 9.26 -0.45
C LYS A 320 8.88 8.45 -1.43
N MET A 321 7.71 7.96 -1.05
CA MET A 321 6.84 7.14 -1.89
C MET A 321 5.39 7.24 -1.45
N SER A 322 4.51 6.53 -2.15
CA SER A 322 3.12 6.33 -1.77
C SER A 322 2.73 4.85 -1.82
N ASN A 323 1.50 4.54 -1.42
CA ASN A 323 0.95 3.18 -1.45
C ASN A 323 0.56 2.73 -2.86
N LEU A 324 -0.08 1.56 -2.96
CA LEU A 324 -0.52 0.94 -4.22
C LEU A 324 -1.38 1.88 -5.09
N CYS A 325 -2.23 2.71 -4.48
CA CYS A 325 -3.16 3.60 -5.18
C CYS A 325 -2.73 5.08 -5.19
N THR A 326 -1.59 5.42 -4.61
CA THR A 326 -0.99 6.77 -4.59
C THR A 326 -1.77 7.81 -3.78
N GLU A 327 -2.44 7.40 -2.69
CA GLU A 327 -3.21 8.30 -1.81
C GLU A 327 -2.64 8.43 -0.39
N ILE A 328 -1.65 7.61 0.01
CA ILE A 328 -1.06 7.64 1.36
C ILE A 328 0.34 8.23 1.33
N PHE A 329 0.58 9.18 2.22
CA PHE A 329 1.85 9.91 2.36
C PHE A 329 2.26 9.93 3.83
N GLN A 330 3.11 8.96 4.23
CA GLN A 330 3.62 8.82 5.59
C GLN A 330 5.13 8.60 5.61
N LEU A 331 5.74 8.86 6.77
CA LEU A 331 7.18 8.74 6.97
C LEU A 331 7.62 7.28 7.04
N GLN A 332 8.24 6.85 5.97
CA GLN A 332 8.95 5.60 5.88
C GLN A 332 10.45 5.78 6.03
N GLU A 333 11.12 4.80 6.60
CA GLU A 333 12.56 4.74 6.69
C GLU A 333 13.05 3.38 6.22
N THR A 334 14.18 3.37 5.51
CA THR A 334 14.77 2.14 5.00
C THR A 334 15.48 1.37 6.11
N SER A 335 15.11 0.11 6.29
CA SER A 335 15.81 -0.81 7.19
C SER A 335 17.17 -1.21 6.63
N VAL A 336 18.16 -1.38 7.53
CA VAL A 336 19.48 -1.91 7.18
C VAL A 336 19.50 -3.40 7.55
N ILE A 337 19.58 -4.24 6.55
CA ILE A 337 19.60 -5.70 6.71
C ILE A 337 21.05 -6.18 6.57
N ASN A 338 21.58 -6.71 7.63
CA ASN A 338 22.98 -7.11 7.75
C ASN A 338 23.23 -8.56 7.33
N ASP A 339 24.50 -8.94 7.29
CA ASP A 339 24.90 -10.33 7.06
C ASP A 339 24.56 -11.21 8.28
N TYR A 340 24.45 -12.51 8.06
CA TYR A 340 24.11 -13.48 9.10
C TYR A 340 25.01 -13.33 10.33
N GLY A 341 24.39 -13.24 11.49
CA GLY A 341 25.07 -13.10 12.77
C GLY A 341 25.34 -11.65 13.22
N VAL A 342 24.93 -10.68 12.42
CA VAL A 342 24.92 -9.26 12.77
C VAL A 342 23.46 -8.80 12.91
N GLU A 343 23.17 -8.01 13.95
CA GLU A 343 21.80 -7.51 14.20
C GLU A 343 21.34 -6.55 13.11
N ASP A 344 20.11 -6.73 12.64
CA ASP A 344 19.48 -5.83 11.67
C ASP A 344 19.01 -4.54 12.35
N ASP A 345 19.11 -3.41 11.65
CA ASP A 345 18.52 -2.14 12.09
C ASP A 345 17.17 -1.93 11.40
N ILE A 346 16.12 -2.43 12.04
CA ILE A 346 14.75 -2.33 11.52
C ILE A 346 14.20 -0.91 11.74
N LYS A 347 13.86 -0.27 10.65
CA LYS A 347 13.22 1.05 10.59
C LYS A 347 11.71 0.92 10.36
N ARG A 348 11.05 2.02 10.00
CA ARG A 348 9.59 2.09 9.83
C ARG A 348 9.16 1.73 8.42
N ASP A 349 8.35 0.69 8.31
CA ASP A 349 7.52 0.42 7.14
C ASP A 349 6.08 0.84 7.46
N ILE A 350 5.35 1.33 6.46
CA ILE A 350 4.05 1.94 6.68
C ILE A 350 2.91 0.96 6.39
N SER A 351 1.87 1.01 7.20
CA SER A 351 0.56 0.41 6.91
C SER A 351 -0.50 1.49 6.71
N CYS A 352 -1.57 1.14 5.98
CA CYS A 352 -2.66 2.06 5.68
C CYS A 352 -3.98 1.52 6.21
N ASN A 353 -4.59 2.22 7.15
CA ASN A 353 -5.92 1.94 7.66
C ASN A 353 -6.93 2.76 6.86
N LEU A 354 -7.82 2.09 6.13
CA LEU A 354 -8.75 2.74 5.20
C LEU A 354 -10.21 2.47 5.56
N GLY A 355 -11.04 3.45 5.31
CA GLY A 355 -12.50 3.38 5.35
C GLY A 355 -13.09 4.44 4.43
N SER A 356 -14.33 4.27 4.01
CA SER A 356 -15.00 5.20 3.10
C SER A 356 -16.29 5.73 3.70
N LEU A 357 -16.52 7.04 3.54
CA LEU A 357 -17.80 7.67 3.82
C LEU A 357 -18.54 7.89 2.50
N ASN A 358 -19.79 7.40 2.43
CA ASN A 358 -20.67 7.74 1.33
C ASN A 358 -21.23 9.15 1.56
N ILE A 359 -20.66 10.12 0.86
CA ILE A 359 -20.99 11.55 1.09
C ILE A 359 -22.47 11.85 0.90
N VAL A 360 -23.15 11.19 -0.03
CA VAL A 360 -24.60 11.37 -0.28
C VAL A 360 -25.37 10.92 0.94
N ASN A 361 -25.21 9.66 1.36
CA ASN A 361 -25.95 9.10 2.50
C ASN A 361 -25.63 9.84 3.80
N VAL A 362 -24.37 10.24 4.00
CA VAL A 362 -23.95 11.00 5.17
C VAL A 362 -24.62 12.36 5.22
N MET A 363 -24.67 13.08 4.10
CA MET A 363 -25.27 14.43 4.05
C MET A 363 -26.81 14.37 4.13
N GLU A 364 -27.46 13.43 3.44
CA GLU A 364 -28.91 13.24 3.46
C GLU A 364 -29.42 12.78 4.82
N SER A 365 -28.65 11.96 5.54
CA SER A 365 -29.01 11.53 6.89
C SER A 365 -28.86 12.63 7.96
N GLY A 366 -28.16 13.72 7.67
CA GLY A 366 -27.79 14.75 8.65
C GLY A 366 -26.80 14.29 9.73
N LYS A 367 -26.22 13.07 9.61
CA LYS A 367 -25.35 12.42 10.58
C LYS A 367 -23.85 12.57 10.21
N PHE A 368 -23.45 13.71 9.64
CA PHE A 368 -22.08 13.91 9.17
C PHE A 368 -21.05 13.69 10.29
N ARG A 369 -21.22 14.39 11.41
CA ARG A 369 -20.29 14.31 12.54
C ARG A 369 -20.19 12.88 13.09
N ASP A 370 -21.33 12.22 13.31
CA ASP A 370 -21.37 10.85 13.84
C ASP A 370 -20.71 9.87 12.89
N SER A 371 -20.90 10.04 11.58
CA SER A 371 -20.27 9.18 10.57
C SER A 371 -18.75 9.34 10.53
N VAL A 372 -18.23 10.56 10.69
CA VAL A 372 -16.79 10.82 10.79
C VAL A 372 -16.21 10.18 12.06
N HIS A 373 -16.86 10.38 13.23
CA HIS A 373 -16.42 9.74 14.47
C HIS A 373 -16.42 8.21 14.34
N THR A 374 -17.51 7.63 13.83
CA THR A 374 -17.59 6.19 13.57
C THR A 374 -16.42 5.67 12.71
N GLY A 375 -16.09 6.40 11.66
CA GLY A 375 -14.96 6.05 10.78
C GLY A 375 -13.62 6.11 11.51
N ILE A 376 -13.36 7.16 12.29
CA ILE A 376 -12.11 7.31 13.06
C ILE A 376 -12.00 6.23 14.13
N ASP A 377 -13.06 5.97 14.88
CA ASP A 377 -13.09 4.96 15.92
C ASP A 377 -12.80 3.56 15.35
N ALA A 378 -13.43 3.23 14.20
CA ALA A 378 -13.18 1.96 13.52
C ALA A 378 -11.73 1.84 13.02
N LEU A 379 -11.15 2.92 12.47
CA LEU A 379 -9.75 2.92 12.01
C LEU A 379 -8.75 2.81 13.16
N THR A 380 -9.04 3.41 14.31
CA THR A 380 -8.23 3.28 15.53
C THR A 380 -8.17 1.83 15.98
N VAL A 381 -9.33 1.14 16.05
CA VAL A 381 -9.37 -0.28 16.40
C VAL A 381 -8.61 -1.14 15.38
N VAL A 382 -8.69 -0.84 14.09
CA VAL A 382 -7.91 -1.54 13.06
C VAL A 382 -6.41 -1.40 13.31
N SER A 383 -5.95 -0.22 13.72
CA SER A 383 -4.54 0.01 14.07
C SER A 383 -4.12 -0.80 15.30
N ASP A 384 -4.94 -0.79 16.36
CA ASP A 384 -4.65 -1.45 17.63
C ASP A 384 -4.67 -2.99 17.50
N GLU A 385 -5.61 -3.53 16.73
CA GLU A 385 -5.81 -4.98 16.57
C GLU A 385 -4.97 -5.59 15.43
N ALA A 386 -4.28 -4.78 14.62
CA ALA A 386 -3.41 -5.26 13.56
C ALA A 386 -2.19 -6.00 14.15
N ASN A 387 -2.02 -7.27 13.77
CA ASN A 387 -0.93 -8.10 14.27
C ASN A 387 -0.08 -8.65 13.12
N ILE A 388 0.86 -7.83 12.64
CA ILE A 388 1.66 -8.11 11.45
C ILE A 388 3.01 -8.69 11.88
N GLN A 389 3.04 -10.00 12.13
CA GLN A 389 4.19 -10.70 12.70
C GLN A 389 5.43 -10.72 11.79
N ASN A 390 5.23 -10.79 10.47
CA ASN A 390 6.31 -10.96 9.50
C ASN A 390 6.76 -9.64 8.85
N ALA A 391 6.35 -8.50 9.39
CA ALA A 391 6.75 -7.17 8.95
C ALA A 391 7.09 -6.28 10.16
N PRO A 392 8.26 -6.46 10.76
CA PRO A 392 8.63 -5.78 12.00
C PRO A 392 8.67 -4.25 11.87
N GLY A 393 9.01 -3.73 10.69
CA GLY A 393 9.00 -2.30 10.40
C GLY A 393 7.59 -1.70 10.46
N VAL A 394 6.57 -2.45 10.05
CA VAL A 394 5.16 -2.00 10.15
C VAL A 394 4.72 -1.91 11.60
N LYS A 395 5.06 -2.91 12.41
CA LYS A 395 4.77 -2.87 13.84
C LYS A 395 5.43 -1.68 14.54
N LYS A 396 6.68 -1.39 14.17
CA LYS A 396 7.40 -0.22 14.69
C LYS A 396 6.71 1.08 14.33
N ALA A 397 6.31 1.25 13.07
CA ALA A 397 5.61 2.46 12.62
C ALA A 397 4.26 2.65 13.34
N ASN A 398 3.46 1.60 13.50
CA ASN A 398 2.20 1.65 14.22
C ASN A 398 2.39 2.09 15.69
N ASN A 399 3.48 1.67 16.34
CA ASN A 399 3.76 2.06 17.73
C ASN A 399 4.28 3.50 17.87
N GLU A 400 4.93 4.05 16.84
CA GLU A 400 5.61 5.35 16.90
C GLU A 400 4.81 6.51 16.26
N LEU A 401 3.96 6.22 15.30
CA LEU A 401 3.30 7.23 14.45
C LEU A 401 1.77 7.20 14.49
N HIS A 402 1.15 6.28 15.19
CA HIS A 402 -0.33 6.16 15.33
C HIS A 402 -0.84 6.60 16.69
#